data_66ffa59121cac01dc99f70a8042cf941
#
_entry.id   66ffa59121cac01dc99f70a8042cf941
#
_cell.length_a   1.000
_cell.length_b   1.000
_cell.length_c   1.000
_cell.angle_alpha   90.00
_cell.angle_beta   90.00
_cell.angle_gamma   90.00
#
_symmetry.space_group_name_H-M   'P 1'
#
loop_
_entity.id
_entity.type
_entity.pdbx_description
1 polymer ?
#
loop_
_entity_poly.entity_id
_entity_poly.type
_entity_poly.pdbx_seq_one_letter_code
_entity_poly.pdbx_strand_id
1 'polypeptide(L)'
;STDEVYGDLPLDRPDLFFTEETPIHTSSPYSSSKAGADLLVLAYHRTYGLPVTISRCSNNYGPYHFPEKLIPLMIANALNDKPLPVYGEGLNVRDWLYVEDHCKAIDLIIHKGRVGEVYNVGGHNEKRNIDIVKLICKELGKPESLIVHVGDRKGHDSRYAIDPSKIHNELGWL
;
A
#
# COMPACT_ATOMS: atom_id res chain seq x y z
N SER A 1 -10.07 -2.14 1.19
CA SER A 1 -9.17 -2.62 2.24
C SER A 1 -7.70 -2.39 1.87
N THR A 2 -6.79 -3.03 2.53
CA THR A 2 -5.34 -2.79 2.44
C THR A 2 -4.57 -4.11 2.35
N ASP A 3 -3.40 -4.08 1.71
CA ASP A 3 -2.45 -5.20 1.69
C ASP A 3 -1.81 -5.49 3.07
N GLU A 4 -1.87 -4.54 3.99
CA GLU A 4 -1.37 -4.72 5.36
C GLU A 4 -2.04 -5.87 6.13
N VAL A 5 -3.22 -6.33 5.67
CA VAL A 5 -3.90 -7.49 6.27
C VAL A 5 -3.13 -8.80 6.09
N TYR A 6 -2.27 -8.87 5.08
CA TYR A 6 -1.44 -10.06 4.81
C TYR A 6 -0.22 -10.18 5.72
N GLY A 7 0.19 -9.10 6.39
CA GLY A 7 1.36 -9.07 7.26
C GLY A 7 2.60 -8.56 6.57
N ASP A 8 3.75 -9.17 6.87
CA ASP A 8 5.07 -8.72 6.44
C ASP A 8 5.74 -9.73 5.51
N LEU A 9 6.52 -9.23 4.56
CA LEU A 9 7.40 -10.03 3.72
C LEU A 9 8.86 -9.75 4.07
N PRO A 10 9.75 -10.77 4.05
CA PRO A 10 11.16 -10.55 4.29
C PRO A 10 11.83 -9.77 3.15
N LEU A 11 12.77 -8.91 3.51
CA LEU A 11 13.51 -8.07 2.53
C LEU A 11 14.41 -8.88 1.60
N ASP A 12 14.89 -10.03 2.04
CA ASP A 12 15.80 -10.92 1.30
C ASP A 12 15.08 -11.92 0.37
N ARG A 13 13.75 -11.85 0.30
CA ARG A 13 12.93 -12.71 -0.56
C ARG A 13 12.12 -11.88 -1.56
N PRO A 14 12.76 -11.27 -2.56
CA PRO A 14 12.07 -10.45 -3.57
C PRO A 14 11.12 -11.24 -4.47
N ASP A 15 11.20 -12.57 -4.45
CA ASP A 15 10.34 -13.51 -5.15
C ASP A 15 8.95 -13.69 -4.51
N LEU A 16 8.77 -13.27 -3.25
CA LEU A 16 7.52 -13.43 -2.54
C LEU A 16 6.58 -12.23 -2.77
N PHE A 17 5.31 -12.55 -3.02
CA PHE A 17 4.24 -11.56 -3.19
C PHE A 17 2.99 -12.01 -2.44
N PHE A 18 2.19 -11.08 -1.96
CA PHE A 18 0.85 -11.36 -1.45
C PHE A 18 -0.11 -11.62 -2.61
N THR A 19 -0.78 -12.75 -2.58
CA THR A 19 -1.88 -13.09 -3.46
C THR A 19 -3.19 -13.06 -2.67
N GLU A 20 -4.33 -13.18 -3.34
CA GLU A 20 -5.63 -13.29 -2.66
C GLU A 20 -5.75 -14.56 -1.81
N GLU A 21 -4.92 -15.59 -2.09
CA GLU A 21 -4.83 -16.84 -1.32
C GLU A 21 -3.90 -16.74 -0.09
N THR A 22 -3.13 -15.66 0.03
CA THR A 22 -2.24 -15.47 1.17
C THR A 22 -3.06 -15.37 2.46
N PRO A 23 -2.74 -16.15 3.50
CA PRO A 23 -3.44 -16.05 4.78
C PRO A 23 -3.34 -14.67 5.40
N ILE A 24 -4.41 -14.24 6.06
CA ILE A 24 -4.40 -13.00 6.84
C ILE A 24 -3.50 -13.20 8.06
N HIS A 25 -2.48 -12.35 8.20
CA HIS A 25 -1.51 -12.40 9.29
C HIS A 25 -1.06 -10.99 9.68
N THR A 26 -1.90 -10.31 10.44
CA THR A 26 -1.72 -8.88 10.76
C THR A 26 -0.62 -8.62 11.76
N SER A 27 0.12 -7.51 11.58
CA SER A 27 1.24 -7.09 12.43
C SER A 27 0.90 -5.93 13.37
N SER A 28 -0.25 -5.30 13.21
CA SER A 28 -0.62 -4.11 13.97
C SER A 28 -2.11 -4.09 14.34
N PRO A 29 -2.51 -3.32 15.38
CA PRO A 29 -3.93 -3.10 15.68
C PRO A 29 -4.71 -2.52 14.50
N TYR A 30 -4.10 -1.62 13.74
CA TYR A 30 -4.72 -1.07 12.52
C TYR A 30 -5.00 -2.16 11.50
N SER A 31 -4.00 -2.95 11.10
CA SER A 31 -4.19 -4.02 10.12
C SER A 31 -5.15 -5.10 10.61
N SER A 32 -5.18 -5.37 11.91
CA SER A 32 -6.15 -6.28 12.52
C SER A 32 -7.57 -5.74 12.41
N SER A 33 -7.79 -4.45 12.63
CA SER A 33 -9.11 -3.82 12.46
C SER A 33 -9.58 -3.87 11.01
N LYS A 34 -8.69 -3.66 10.06
CA LYS A 34 -8.98 -3.76 8.62
C LYS A 34 -9.29 -5.21 8.20
N ALA A 35 -8.51 -6.16 8.69
CA ALA A 35 -8.77 -7.59 8.48
C ALA A 35 -10.13 -8.02 9.06
N GLY A 36 -10.47 -7.54 10.27
CA GLY A 36 -11.77 -7.78 10.89
C GLY A 36 -12.92 -7.26 10.02
N ALA A 37 -12.76 -6.08 9.42
CA ALA A 37 -13.74 -5.52 8.49
C ALA A 37 -13.90 -6.39 7.23
N ASP A 38 -12.80 -6.86 6.64
CA ASP A 38 -12.82 -7.76 5.49
C ASP A 38 -13.57 -9.06 5.80
N LEU A 39 -13.24 -9.67 6.93
CA LEU A 39 -13.89 -10.92 7.37
C LEU A 39 -15.37 -10.72 7.63
N LEU A 40 -15.76 -9.59 8.22
CA LEU A 40 -17.17 -9.26 8.47
C LEU A 40 -17.94 -9.09 7.15
N VAL A 41 -17.38 -8.41 6.17
CA VAL A 41 -17.98 -8.25 4.83
C VAL A 41 -18.21 -9.60 4.16
N LEU A 42 -17.22 -10.48 4.18
CA LEU A 42 -17.33 -11.84 3.64
C LEU A 42 -18.34 -12.70 4.40
N ALA A 43 -18.44 -12.52 5.72
CA ALA A 43 -19.43 -13.20 6.54
C ALA A 43 -20.85 -12.78 6.19
N TYR A 44 -21.11 -11.49 5.96
CA TYR A 44 -22.42 -11.01 5.49
C TYR A 44 -22.80 -11.58 4.12
N HIS A 45 -21.85 -11.69 3.21
CA HIS A 45 -22.09 -12.38 1.94
C HIS A 45 -22.45 -13.85 2.15
N ARG A 46 -21.66 -14.57 2.95
CA ARG A 46 -21.84 -15.99 3.20
C ARG A 46 -23.12 -16.32 3.96
N THR A 47 -23.49 -15.49 4.93
CA THR A 47 -24.65 -15.71 5.78
C THR A 47 -25.96 -15.24 5.15
N TYR A 48 -25.94 -14.06 4.53
CA TYR A 48 -27.15 -13.37 4.07
C TYR A 48 -27.24 -13.21 2.55
N GLY A 49 -26.22 -13.65 1.81
CA GLY A 49 -26.17 -13.50 0.35
C GLY A 49 -25.96 -12.06 -0.12
N LEU A 50 -25.46 -11.17 0.76
CA LEU A 50 -25.16 -9.79 0.37
C LEU A 50 -24.17 -9.78 -0.80
N PRO A 51 -24.47 -9.09 -1.92
CA PRO A 51 -23.52 -9.00 -3.03
C PRO A 51 -22.36 -8.06 -2.66
N VAL A 52 -21.21 -8.64 -2.40
CA VAL A 52 -20.02 -7.92 -1.96
C VAL A 52 -18.82 -8.22 -2.86
N THR A 53 -17.91 -7.27 -2.95
CA THR A 53 -16.54 -7.45 -3.44
C THR A 53 -15.59 -6.74 -2.49
N ILE A 54 -14.35 -7.20 -2.41
CA ILE A 54 -13.31 -6.56 -1.62
C ILE A 54 -12.13 -6.23 -2.53
N SER A 55 -11.65 -4.99 -2.49
CA SER A 55 -10.34 -4.62 -3.02
C SER A 55 -9.34 -4.47 -1.89
N ARG A 56 -8.14 -5.03 -2.02
CA ARG A 56 -7.00 -4.81 -1.14
C ARG A 56 -5.91 -4.11 -1.92
N CYS A 57 -5.65 -2.86 -1.59
CA CYS A 57 -4.71 -2.04 -2.33
C CYS A 57 -3.37 -1.88 -1.61
N SER A 58 -2.34 -1.63 -2.41
CA SER A 58 -1.04 -1.16 -1.94
C SER A 58 -1.06 0.34 -1.58
N ASN A 59 0.10 0.91 -1.25
CA ASN A 59 0.21 2.32 -0.86
C ASN A 59 -0.14 3.26 -2.01
N ASN A 60 -1.13 4.09 -1.80
CA ASN A 60 -1.53 5.09 -2.79
C ASN A 60 -0.66 6.34 -2.73
N TYR A 61 -0.50 7.01 -3.86
CA TYR A 61 0.08 8.34 -3.96
C TYR A 61 -0.59 9.15 -5.09
N GLY A 62 -0.45 10.46 -5.04
CA GLY A 62 -0.98 11.34 -6.08
C GLY A 62 -1.64 12.59 -5.51
N PRO A 63 -2.38 13.33 -6.36
CA PRO A 63 -3.10 14.53 -5.95
C PRO A 63 -4.03 14.31 -4.76
N TYR A 64 -4.12 15.32 -3.89
CA TYR A 64 -4.95 15.33 -2.69
C TYR A 64 -4.54 14.29 -1.61
N HIS A 65 -3.35 13.70 -1.72
CA HIS A 65 -2.80 12.81 -0.70
C HIS A 65 -2.68 13.55 0.63
N PHE A 66 -3.11 12.93 1.73
CA PHE A 66 -3.17 13.56 3.05
C PHE A 66 -1.77 14.00 3.51
N PRO A 67 -1.60 15.26 3.98
CA PRO A 67 -0.28 15.89 4.17
C PRO A 67 0.67 15.21 5.15
N GLU A 68 0.16 14.39 6.09
CA GLU A 68 1.00 13.66 7.06
C GLU A 68 1.65 12.39 6.49
N LYS A 69 1.19 11.94 5.30
CA LYS A 69 1.74 10.74 4.66
C LYS A 69 3.11 11.01 4.05
N LEU A 70 3.90 9.94 3.85
CA LEU A 70 5.31 10.02 3.48
C LEU A 70 5.58 11.01 2.33
N ILE A 71 4.98 10.81 1.17
CA ILE A 71 5.29 11.59 -0.02
C ILE A 71 4.92 13.07 0.15
N PRO A 72 3.68 13.44 0.49
CA PRO A 72 3.34 14.85 0.63
C PRO A 72 4.07 15.52 1.79
N LEU A 73 4.31 14.84 2.89
CA LEU A 73 5.09 15.38 4.01
C LEU A 73 6.52 15.73 3.58
N MET A 74 7.20 14.80 2.90
CA MET A 74 8.57 15.01 2.45
C MET A 74 8.65 16.11 1.40
N ILE A 75 7.69 16.21 0.48
CA ILE A 75 7.61 17.31 -0.49
C ILE A 75 7.44 18.66 0.25
N ALA A 76 6.48 18.75 1.16
CA ALA A 76 6.23 19.99 1.90
C ALA A 76 7.45 20.42 2.73
N ASN A 77 8.10 19.49 3.42
CA ASN A 77 9.29 19.76 4.19
C ASN A 77 10.46 20.19 3.29
N ALA A 78 10.71 19.48 2.19
CA ALA A 78 11.79 19.81 1.27
C ALA A 78 11.61 21.20 0.65
N LEU A 79 10.41 21.56 0.22
CA LEU A 79 10.10 22.89 -0.32
C LEU A 79 10.36 24.02 0.68
N ASN A 80 10.25 23.75 1.96
CA ASN A 80 10.48 24.70 3.04
C ASN A 80 11.86 24.54 3.73
N ASP A 81 12.78 23.78 3.12
CA ASP A 81 14.12 23.49 3.65
C ASP A 81 14.11 22.94 5.09
N LYS A 82 13.04 22.19 5.42
CA LYS A 82 12.88 21.52 6.72
C LYS A 82 13.45 20.10 6.68
N PRO A 83 13.84 19.53 7.83
CA PRO A 83 14.30 18.15 7.91
C PRO A 83 13.28 17.15 7.34
N LEU A 84 13.80 16.11 6.67
CA LEU A 84 13.04 15.00 6.09
C LEU A 84 13.20 13.77 7.00
N PRO A 85 12.27 13.53 7.96
CA PRO A 85 12.42 12.44 8.91
C PRO A 85 12.14 11.08 8.25
N VAL A 86 13.12 10.19 8.32
CA VAL A 86 13.04 8.81 7.81
C VAL A 86 13.14 7.84 8.99
N TYR A 87 12.18 6.95 9.14
CA TYR A 87 12.21 5.93 10.18
C TYR A 87 13.33 4.91 9.94
N GLY A 88 14.15 4.66 10.97
CA GLY A 88 15.30 3.76 10.88
C GLY A 88 16.21 4.12 9.71
N GLU A 89 16.67 3.13 8.97
CA GLU A 89 17.49 3.31 7.76
C GLU A 89 16.65 3.58 6.49
N GLY A 90 15.32 3.56 6.58
CA GLY A 90 14.42 3.76 5.45
C GLY A 90 14.39 2.61 4.46
N LEU A 91 14.77 1.40 4.89
CA LEU A 91 14.84 0.20 4.04
C LEU A 91 13.49 -0.48 3.83
N ASN A 92 12.46 -0.07 4.56
CA ASN A 92 11.11 -0.60 4.39
C ASN A 92 10.63 -0.40 2.95
N VAL A 93 10.14 -1.46 2.35
CA VAL A 93 9.67 -1.49 0.96
C VAL A 93 8.16 -1.39 0.91
N ARG A 94 7.66 -0.52 0.05
CA ARG A 94 6.23 -0.37 -0.24
C ARG A 94 6.00 -0.44 -1.74
N ASP A 95 4.87 -0.98 -2.14
CA ASP A 95 4.40 -0.91 -3.52
C ASP A 95 3.55 0.35 -3.67
N TRP A 96 3.94 1.22 -4.62
CA TRP A 96 3.30 2.53 -4.80
C TRP A 96 2.35 2.52 -5.98
N LEU A 97 1.08 2.78 -5.69
CA LEU A 97 -0.02 2.78 -6.65
C LEU A 97 -0.53 4.21 -6.87
N TYR A 98 -0.52 4.65 -8.13
CA TYR A 98 -1.08 5.96 -8.47
C TYR A 98 -2.59 5.98 -8.23
N VAL A 99 -3.08 7.03 -7.58
CA VAL A 99 -4.45 7.08 -7.07
C VAL A 99 -5.51 6.96 -8.16
N GLU A 100 -5.30 7.54 -9.34
CA GLU A 100 -6.25 7.42 -10.45
C GLU A 100 -6.36 5.99 -10.98
N ASP A 101 -5.25 5.26 -11.02
CA ASP A 101 -5.25 3.85 -11.43
C ASP A 101 -5.97 2.98 -10.40
N HIS A 102 -5.84 3.30 -9.12
CA HIS A 102 -6.63 2.67 -8.06
C HIS A 102 -8.14 2.96 -8.23
N CYS A 103 -8.51 4.21 -8.54
CA CYS A 103 -9.91 4.55 -8.80
C CYS A 103 -10.49 3.75 -9.98
N LYS A 104 -9.73 3.60 -11.07
CA LYS A 104 -10.13 2.75 -12.21
C LYS A 104 -10.32 1.28 -11.79
N ALA A 105 -9.43 0.76 -10.94
CA ALA A 105 -9.57 -0.60 -10.42
C ALA A 105 -10.85 -0.77 -9.60
N ILE A 106 -11.16 0.18 -8.71
CA ILE A 106 -12.39 0.16 -7.91
C ILE A 106 -13.62 0.19 -8.81
N ASP A 107 -13.64 1.06 -9.82
CA ASP A 107 -14.74 1.16 -10.78
C ASP A 107 -14.96 -0.17 -11.53
N LEU A 108 -13.88 -0.79 -12.01
CA LEU A 108 -13.93 -2.10 -12.65
C LEU A 108 -14.47 -3.18 -11.71
N ILE A 109 -14.02 -3.22 -10.47
CA ILE A 109 -14.46 -4.22 -9.48
C ILE A 109 -15.95 -4.05 -9.18
N ILE A 110 -16.43 -2.82 -9.02
CA ILE A 110 -17.86 -2.55 -8.75
C ILE A 110 -18.74 -3.04 -9.91
N HIS A 111 -18.32 -2.79 -11.15
CA HIS A 111 -19.14 -3.07 -12.32
C HIS A 111 -18.97 -4.48 -12.90
N LYS A 112 -17.79 -5.08 -12.76
CA LYS A 112 -17.44 -6.34 -13.44
C LYS A 112 -16.86 -7.41 -12.50
N GLY A 113 -16.55 -7.05 -11.24
CA GLY A 113 -16.01 -8.00 -10.27
C GLY A 113 -17.00 -9.09 -9.92
N ARG A 114 -16.49 -10.29 -9.65
CA ARG A 114 -17.33 -11.42 -9.22
C ARG A 114 -17.74 -11.23 -7.77
N VAL A 115 -19.02 -11.35 -7.48
CA VAL A 115 -19.57 -11.24 -6.13
C VAL A 115 -18.95 -12.30 -5.21
N GLY A 116 -18.59 -11.89 -4.01
CA GLY A 116 -17.93 -12.71 -3.00
C GLY A 116 -16.41 -12.79 -3.13
N GLU A 117 -15.83 -12.16 -4.14
CA GLU A 117 -14.41 -12.25 -4.43
C GLU A 117 -13.60 -11.08 -3.85
N VAL A 118 -12.32 -11.37 -3.61
CA VAL A 118 -11.29 -10.40 -3.22
C VAL A 118 -10.38 -10.14 -4.42
N TYR A 119 -10.01 -8.90 -4.64
CA TYR A 119 -9.08 -8.48 -5.68
C TYR A 119 -7.94 -7.67 -5.07
N ASN A 120 -6.71 -8.12 -5.27
CA ASN A 120 -5.52 -7.34 -4.98
C ASN A 120 -5.29 -6.28 -6.05
N VAL A 121 -4.98 -5.06 -5.62
CA VAL A 121 -4.71 -3.92 -6.50
C VAL A 121 -3.36 -3.31 -6.12
N GLY A 122 -2.35 -3.55 -6.93
CA GLY A 122 -0.99 -3.10 -6.70
C GLY A 122 -0.34 -2.52 -7.96
N GLY A 123 0.70 -1.70 -7.77
CA GLY A 123 1.34 -0.97 -8.84
C GLY A 123 2.55 -1.69 -9.48
N HIS A 124 3.01 -2.82 -8.94
CA HIS A 124 4.32 -3.40 -9.26
C HIS A 124 5.46 -2.38 -9.22
N ASN A 125 5.38 -1.47 -8.27
CA ASN A 125 6.28 -0.34 -8.14
C ASN A 125 6.86 -0.27 -6.72
N GLU A 126 7.53 -1.36 -6.33
CA GLU A 126 8.15 -1.48 -5.02
C GLU A 126 9.37 -0.56 -4.93
N LYS A 127 9.39 0.28 -3.92
CA LYS A 127 10.50 1.19 -3.59
C LYS A 127 10.73 1.22 -2.10
N ARG A 128 12.00 1.32 -1.71
CA ARG A 128 12.36 1.63 -0.33
C ARG A 128 11.95 3.05 0.01
N ASN A 129 11.57 3.30 1.25
CA ASN A 129 11.21 4.63 1.69
C ASN A 129 12.35 5.65 1.48
N ILE A 130 13.59 5.24 1.74
CA ILE A 130 14.76 6.13 1.52
C ILE A 130 14.94 6.51 0.04
N ASP A 131 14.65 5.59 -0.89
CA ASP A 131 14.77 5.87 -2.32
C ASP A 131 13.72 6.88 -2.79
N ILE A 132 12.50 6.79 -2.25
CA ILE A 132 11.43 7.78 -2.50
C ILE A 132 11.86 9.17 -1.99
N VAL A 133 12.39 9.25 -0.78
CA VAL A 133 12.83 10.53 -0.19
C VAL A 133 13.98 11.14 -0.99
N LYS A 134 14.96 10.34 -1.40
CA LYS A 134 16.06 10.80 -2.27
C LYS A 134 15.56 11.27 -3.63
N LEU A 135 14.60 10.55 -4.23
CA LEU A 135 13.97 10.97 -5.48
C LEU A 135 13.28 12.33 -5.33
N ILE A 136 12.55 12.56 -4.25
CA ILE A 136 11.92 13.85 -3.95
C ILE A 136 12.97 14.96 -3.86
N CYS A 137 14.07 14.74 -3.14
CA CYS A 137 15.17 15.70 -3.08
C CYS A 137 15.70 16.04 -4.47
N LYS A 138 15.95 15.02 -5.29
CA LYS A 138 16.47 15.17 -6.65
C LYS A 138 15.52 16.00 -7.54
N GLU A 139 14.23 15.64 -7.55
CA GLU A 139 13.22 16.31 -8.39
C GLU A 139 12.97 17.76 -7.98
N LEU A 140 13.10 18.08 -6.68
CA LEU A 140 12.94 19.43 -6.15
C LEU A 140 14.25 20.23 -6.13
N GLY A 141 15.37 19.67 -6.56
CA GLY A 141 16.69 20.32 -6.50
C GLY A 141 17.14 20.61 -5.07
N LYS A 142 16.77 19.76 -4.12
CA LYS A 142 17.12 19.92 -2.70
C LYS A 142 18.22 18.94 -2.28
N PRO A 143 19.08 19.32 -1.32
CA PRO A 143 20.19 18.47 -0.89
C PRO A 143 19.69 17.30 -0.04
N GLU A 144 20.32 16.12 -0.22
CA GLU A 144 20.05 14.94 0.63
C GLU A 144 20.44 15.15 2.09
N SER A 145 21.22 16.18 2.41
CA SER A 145 21.55 16.57 3.78
C SER A 145 20.34 16.98 4.63
N LEU A 146 19.20 17.23 4.01
CA LEU A 146 17.93 17.44 4.72
C LEU A 146 17.38 16.14 5.34
N ILE A 147 17.81 14.97 4.86
CA ILE A 147 17.35 13.67 5.37
C ILE A 147 17.90 13.46 6.77
N VAL A 148 16.99 13.16 7.72
CA VAL A 148 17.32 12.86 9.11
C VAL A 148 16.73 11.51 9.48
N HIS A 149 17.58 10.57 9.89
CA HIS A 149 17.13 9.28 10.40
C HIS A 149 16.61 9.41 11.83
N VAL A 150 15.40 8.94 12.07
CA VAL A 150 14.75 8.97 13.38
C VAL A 150 14.50 7.54 13.87
N GLY A 151 14.19 7.37 15.15
CA GLY A 151 13.88 6.05 15.71
C GLY A 151 12.74 5.38 14.96
N ASP A 152 12.88 4.08 14.71
CA ASP A 152 11.85 3.32 14.01
C ASP A 152 10.60 3.13 14.87
N ARG A 153 9.44 2.99 14.23
CA ARG A 153 8.17 2.79 14.91
C ARG A 153 7.94 1.29 15.20
N LYS A 154 7.25 0.99 16.30
CA LYS A 154 6.86 -0.37 16.64
C LYS A 154 5.89 -0.94 15.60
N GLY A 155 6.06 -2.22 15.25
CA GLY A 155 5.21 -2.89 14.27
C GLY A 155 5.37 -2.36 12.84
N HIS A 156 6.53 -1.80 12.52
CA HIS A 156 6.84 -1.29 11.18
C HIS A 156 7.27 -2.45 10.28
N ASP A 157 6.35 -2.93 9.44
CA ASP A 157 6.61 -4.05 8.54
C ASP A 157 7.71 -3.73 7.52
N SER A 158 8.49 -4.75 7.20
CA SER A 158 9.70 -4.61 6.37
C SER A 158 9.35 -4.41 4.90
N ARG A 159 8.44 -5.24 4.36
CA ARG A 159 8.12 -5.21 2.94
C ARG A 159 6.66 -5.57 2.68
N TYR A 160 6.03 -4.77 1.81
CA TYR A 160 4.78 -5.10 1.14
C TYR A 160 5.01 -5.19 -0.37
N ALA A 161 4.56 -6.27 -0.97
CA ALA A 161 4.51 -6.45 -2.40
C ALA A 161 3.29 -7.29 -2.75
N ILE A 162 2.45 -6.77 -3.60
CA ILE A 162 1.15 -7.37 -3.91
C ILE A 162 1.13 -7.87 -5.36
N ASP A 163 0.52 -9.03 -5.58
CA ASP A 163 0.31 -9.57 -6.92
C ASP A 163 -1.08 -9.17 -7.43
N PRO A 164 -1.18 -8.30 -8.44
CA PRO A 164 -2.45 -7.89 -9.05
C PRO A 164 -2.88 -8.77 -10.23
N SER A 165 -2.30 -9.93 -10.42
CA SER A 165 -2.57 -10.80 -11.59
C SER A 165 -4.05 -11.16 -11.73
N LYS A 166 -4.77 -11.36 -10.62
CA LYS A 166 -6.19 -11.71 -10.64
C LYS A 166 -7.05 -10.62 -11.29
N ILE A 167 -6.92 -9.39 -10.83
CA ILE A 167 -7.69 -8.26 -11.40
C ILE A 167 -7.30 -8.01 -12.86
N HIS A 168 -6.02 -8.15 -13.20
CA HIS A 168 -5.56 -8.04 -14.57
C HIS A 168 -6.20 -9.11 -15.47
N ASN A 169 -6.10 -10.37 -15.08
CA ASN A 169 -6.56 -11.49 -15.89
C ASN A 169 -8.08 -11.56 -16.00
N GLU A 170 -8.80 -11.27 -14.92
CA GLU A 170 -10.27 -11.38 -14.91
C GLU A 170 -10.96 -10.11 -15.42
N LEU A 171 -10.44 -8.92 -15.11
CA LEU A 171 -11.12 -7.65 -15.38
C LEU A 171 -10.37 -6.75 -16.38
N GLY A 172 -9.16 -7.10 -16.77
CA GLY A 172 -8.36 -6.34 -17.73
C GLY A 172 -7.78 -5.03 -17.18
N TRP A 173 -7.66 -4.90 -15.87
CA TRP A 173 -7.03 -3.73 -15.25
C TRP A 173 -5.52 -3.71 -15.51
N LEU A 174 -4.99 -2.54 -15.88
CA LEU A 174 -3.57 -2.31 -16.18
C LEU A 174 -3.03 -1.16 -15.33
#